data_78c8e9a3db6d4127ac604f494aa39aba
#
_entry.id   78c8e9a3db6d4127ac604f494aa39aba
#
_cell.length_a   1.000
_cell.length_b   1.000
_cell.length_c   1.000
_cell.angle_alpha   90.00
_cell.angle_beta   90.00
_cell.angle_gamma   90.00
#
_symmetry.space_group_name_H-M   'P 1'
#
loop_
_entity.id
_entity.type
_entity.pdbx_description
1 polymer ?
#
loop_
_entity_poly.entity_id
_entity_poly.type
_entity_poly.pdbx_seq_one_letter_code
_entity_poly.pdbx_strand_id
1 'polypeptide(L)'
;MRSIRKSLLQFIFSGANMRRWNDKLRPVELFELDKQAHKMIVAFLLWQQNATHLSEEEHRRMGIDIIEGGIFDYFYRLIITDIKPPVFYRIKANKEHYAELTAWALKELEPRIRPLDEDFWQRLVRYHQRPAEEANRLSDRILSAAHMYASRWEFSLIEPLNGFDEEIKDIGPSFNRRLLALKDVEGVNELL
;
A
#
# COMPACT_ATOMS: atom_id res chain seq x y z
N MET A 1 23.26 18.14 2.95
CA MET A 1 23.15 18.24 1.49
C MET A 1 22.18 17.16 1.03
N ARG A 2 21.06 17.51 0.43
CA ARG A 2 20.07 16.55 -0.11
C ARG A 2 20.68 15.82 -1.30
N SER A 3 20.67 14.48 -1.31
CA SER A 3 21.19 13.72 -2.44
C SER A 3 20.40 12.47 -2.73
N ILE A 4 20.02 12.28 -3.98
CA ILE A 4 19.46 11.01 -4.47
C ILE A 4 20.66 10.08 -4.75
N ARG A 5 20.79 9.04 -3.93
CA ARG A 5 21.86 8.05 -4.06
C ARG A 5 21.47 6.96 -5.05
N LYS A 6 22.43 6.41 -5.77
CA LYS A 6 22.21 5.27 -6.67
C LYS A 6 21.59 4.07 -5.92
N SER A 7 22.03 3.82 -4.67
CA SER A 7 21.47 2.75 -3.83
C SER A 7 19.98 2.92 -3.53
N LEU A 8 19.50 4.17 -3.37
CA LEU A 8 18.08 4.46 -3.20
C LEU A 8 17.30 4.11 -4.49
N LEU A 9 17.80 4.52 -5.65
CA LEU A 9 17.16 4.18 -6.93
C LEU A 9 17.14 2.66 -7.16
N GLN A 10 18.25 1.96 -6.88
CA GLN A 10 18.27 0.50 -6.96
C GLN A 10 17.27 -0.16 -6.01
N PHE A 11 17.13 0.35 -4.80
CA PHE A 11 16.13 -0.11 -3.85
C PHE A 11 14.70 0.13 -4.37
N ILE A 12 14.39 1.31 -4.89
CA ILE A 12 13.07 1.62 -5.47
C ILE A 12 12.76 0.65 -6.64
N PHE A 13 13.70 0.46 -7.55
CA PHE A 13 13.51 -0.42 -8.70
C PHE A 13 13.55 -1.92 -8.37
N SER A 14 13.96 -2.32 -7.16
CA SER A 14 13.90 -3.74 -6.77
C SER A 14 12.49 -4.31 -6.83
N GLY A 15 11.45 -3.48 -6.63
CA GLY A 15 10.05 -3.86 -6.77
C GLY A 15 9.65 -4.34 -8.18
N ALA A 16 10.41 -3.94 -9.22
CA ALA A 16 10.20 -4.43 -10.59
C ALA A 16 10.62 -5.91 -10.76
N ASN A 17 11.39 -6.46 -9.81
CA ASN A 17 11.79 -7.86 -9.78
C ASN A 17 11.09 -8.65 -8.67
N MET A 18 10.29 -8.01 -7.84
CA MET A 18 9.53 -8.65 -6.76
C MET A 18 8.25 -9.23 -7.30
N ARG A 19 8.27 -10.54 -7.57
CA ARG A 19 7.09 -11.27 -8.04
C ARG A 19 6.04 -11.38 -6.93
N ARG A 20 4.79 -11.28 -7.34
CA ARG A 20 3.61 -11.45 -6.48
C ARG A 20 2.92 -12.76 -6.82
N TRP A 21 2.15 -13.30 -5.87
CA TRP A 21 1.43 -14.57 -6.03
C TRP A 21 2.35 -15.74 -6.41
N ASN A 22 3.55 -15.82 -5.82
CA ASN A 22 4.58 -16.80 -6.16
C ASN A 22 4.17 -18.25 -5.90
N ASP A 23 3.22 -18.48 -5.02
CA ASP A 23 2.69 -19.78 -4.61
C ASP A 23 1.40 -20.17 -5.37
N LYS A 24 0.99 -19.39 -6.36
CA LYS A 24 -0.22 -19.60 -7.17
C LYS A 24 0.12 -19.69 -8.66
N LEU A 25 -0.73 -20.41 -9.41
CA LEU A 25 -0.70 -20.40 -10.89
C LEU A 25 -1.10 -19.00 -11.38
N ARG A 26 -0.36 -18.48 -12.34
CA ARG A 26 -0.54 -17.11 -12.87
C ARG A 26 -0.60 -17.15 -14.38
N PRO A 27 -1.54 -16.43 -15.01
CA PRO A 27 -1.59 -16.31 -16.47
C PRO A 27 -0.51 -15.37 -17.02
N VAL A 28 -0.07 -14.42 -16.17
CA VAL A 28 0.97 -13.41 -16.46
C VAL A 28 1.85 -13.19 -15.23
N GLU A 29 3.05 -12.70 -15.45
CA GLU A 29 3.89 -12.27 -14.32
C GLU A 29 3.33 -10.98 -13.70
N LEU A 30 3.25 -10.96 -12.37
CA LEU A 30 2.78 -9.84 -11.56
C LEU A 30 3.89 -9.37 -10.63
N PHE A 31 4.18 -8.07 -10.65
CA PHE A 31 5.25 -7.48 -9.87
C PHE A 31 4.74 -6.43 -8.88
N GLU A 32 5.53 -6.21 -7.80
CA GLU A 32 5.16 -5.25 -6.76
C GLU A 32 5.09 -3.81 -7.30
N LEU A 33 5.98 -3.45 -8.24
CA LEU A 33 5.99 -2.12 -8.86
C LEU A 33 4.73 -1.88 -9.70
N ASP A 34 4.26 -2.89 -10.46
CA ASP A 34 3.03 -2.78 -11.25
C ASP A 34 1.81 -2.56 -10.37
N LYS A 35 1.73 -3.34 -9.27
CA LYS A 35 0.67 -3.15 -8.29
C LYS A 35 0.71 -1.76 -7.66
N GLN A 36 1.91 -1.26 -7.33
CA GLN A 36 2.05 0.09 -6.79
C GLN A 36 1.59 1.15 -7.80
N ALA A 37 1.91 0.98 -9.07
CA ALA A 37 1.45 1.88 -10.13
C ALA A 37 -0.10 1.87 -10.23
N HIS A 38 -0.73 0.70 -10.28
CA HIS A 38 -2.19 0.56 -10.26
C HIS A 38 -2.82 1.22 -9.03
N LYS A 39 -2.28 0.94 -7.83
CA LYS A 39 -2.72 1.57 -6.59
C LYS A 39 -2.71 3.09 -6.70
N MET A 40 -1.61 3.68 -7.18
CA MET A 40 -1.47 5.13 -7.23
C MET A 40 -2.37 5.79 -8.28
N ILE A 41 -2.60 5.13 -9.42
CA ILE A 41 -3.54 5.63 -10.44
C ILE A 41 -4.97 5.63 -9.87
N VAL A 42 -5.41 4.53 -9.26
CA VAL A 42 -6.74 4.44 -8.63
C VAL A 42 -6.87 5.44 -7.49
N ALA A 43 -5.85 5.59 -6.64
CA ALA A 43 -5.85 6.58 -5.56
C ALA A 43 -5.97 8.02 -6.10
N PHE A 44 -5.31 8.32 -7.21
CA PHE A 44 -5.43 9.62 -7.88
C PHE A 44 -6.87 9.88 -8.36
N LEU A 45 -7.50 8.90 -9.02
CA LEU A 45 -8.88 9.04 -9.51
C LEU A 45 -9.87 9.23 -8.35
N LEU A 46 -9.76 8.43 -7.28
CA LEU A 46 -10.57 8.57 -6.09
C LEU A 46 -10.35 9.92 -5.40
N TRP A 47 -9.10 10.40 -5.34
CA TRP A 47 -8.81 11.73 -4.81
C TRP A 47 -9.50 12.83 -5.61
N GLN A 48 -9.40 12.81 -6.94
CA GLN A 48 -10.08 13.81 -7.78
C GLN A 48 -11.59 13.85 -7.53
N GLN A 49 -12.21 12.69 -7.35
CA GLN A 49 -13.63 12.56 -7.10
C GLN A 49 -14.03 13.07 -5.71
N ASN A 50 -13.26 12.74 -4.68
CA ASN A 50 -13.55 13.10 -3.29
C ASN A 50 -13.11 14.53 -2.91
N ALA A 51 -12.36 15.21 -3.74
CA ALA A 51 -11.79 16.53 -3.43
C ALA A 51 -12.50 17.70 -4.14
N THR A 52 -13.60 17.45 -4.86
CA THR A 52 -14.31 18.45 -5.68
C THR A 52 -14.86 19.65 -4.90
N HIS A 53 -15.15 19.45 -3.61
CA HIS A 53 -15.72 20.46 -2.72
C HIS A 53 -14.69 21.10 -1.77
N LEU A 54 -13.43 20.69 -1.86
CA LEU A 54 -12.36 21.19 -1.00
C LEU A 54 -11.80 22.52 -1.52
N SER A 55 -11.29 23.36 -0.62
CA SER A 55 -10.46 24.49 -1.00
C SER A 55 -9.18 24.03 -1.70
N GLU A 56 -8.55 24.91 -2.47
CA GLU A 56 -7.30 24.61 -3.19
C GLU A 56 -6.19 24.12 -2.25
N GLU A 57 -6.09 24.70 -1.06
CA GLU A 57 -5.10 24.30 -0.06
C GLU A 57 -5.38 22.89 0.52
N GLU A 58 -6.65 22.62 0.84
CA GLU A 58 -7.07 21.27 1.33
C GLU A 58 -6.89 20.22 0.26
N HIS A 59 -7.27 20.54 -0.99
CA HIS A 59 -7.07 19.67 -2.14
C HIS A 59 -5.58 19.33 -2.31
N ARG A 60 -4.71 20.35 -2.32
CA ARG A 60 -3.26 20.18 -2.42
C ARG A 60 -2.71 19.35 -1.27
N ARG A 61 -3.15 19.62 -0.04
CA ARG A 61 -2.70 18.89 1.16
C ARG A 61 -3.09 17.42 1.11
N MET A 62 -4.33 17.12 0.73
CA MET A 62 -4.79 15.74 0.55
C MET A 62 -3.98 15.01 -0.52
N GLY A 63 -3.67 15.67 -1.64
CA GLY A 63 -2.83 15.09 -2.69
C GLY A 63 -1.42 14.75 -2.21
N ILE A 64 -0.80 15.63 -1.42
CA ILE A 64 0.50 15.36 -0.78
C ILE A 64 0.40 14.16 0.16
N ASP A 65 -0.62 14.10 1.02
CA ASP A 65 -0.83 13.00 1.94
C ASP A 65 -0.98 11.65 1.20
N ILE A 66 -1.70 11.62 0.07
CA ILE A 66 -1.89 10.43 -0.77
C ILE A 66 -0.57 10.02 -1.44
N ILE A 67 0.15 10.96 -2.03
CA ILE A 67 1.42 10.68 -2.71
C ILE A 67 2.47 10.17 -1.71
N GLU A 68 2.68 10.90 -0.62
CA GLU A 68 3.66 10.49 0.41
C GLU A 68 3.24 9.17 1.06
N GLY A 69 1.98 9.01 1.46
CA GLY A 69 1.48 7.76 2.05
C GLY A 69 1.66 6.56 1.12
N GLY A 70 1.39 6.73 -0.18
CA GLY A 70 1.63 5.69 -1.18
C GLY A 70 3.10 5.32 -1.33
N ILE A 71 4.01 6.31 -1.30
CA ILE A 71 5.45 6.09 -1.33
C ILE A 71 5.94 5.42 -0.04
N PHE A 72 5.46 5.84 1.12
CA PHE A 72 5.82 5.27 2.42
C PHE A 72 5.38 3.81 2.53
N ASP A 73 4.16 3.49 2.11
CA ASP A 73 3.66 2.11 2.01
C ASP A 73 4.55 1.26 1.09
N TYR A 74 4.96 1.82 -0.06
CA TYR A 74 5.82 1.11 -1.00
C TYR A 74 7.19 0.81 -0.41
N PHE A 75 7.85 1.79 0.21
CA PHE A 75 9.15 1.57 0.86
C PHE A 75 9.06 0.52 1.97
N TYR A 76 8.03 0.60 2.79
CA TYR A 76 7.78 -0.39 3.83
C TYR A 76 7.59 -1.79 3.22
N ARG A 77 6.81 -1.89 2.15
CA ARG A 77 6.56 -3.13 1.43
C ARG A 77 7.84 -3.74 0.85
N LEU A 78 8.76 -2.93 0.34
CA LEU A 78 10.05 -3.42 -0.17
C LEU A 78 10.91 -4.08 0.92
N ILE A 79 10.76 -3.67 2.17
CA ILE A 79 11.48 -4.28 3.31
C ILE A 79 10.81 -5.58 3.75
N ILE A 80 9.47 -5.60 3.86
CA ILE A 80 8.73 -6.76 4.38
C ILE A 80 8.30 -7.77 3.30
N THR A 81 8.92 -7.72 2.14
CA THR A 81 8.48 -8.46 0.94
C THR A 81 8.32 -9.96 1.15
N ASP A 82 9.17 -10.57 1.97
CA ASP A 82 9.18 -12.02 2.20
C ASP A 82 8.11 -12.50 3.19
N ILE A 83 7.40 -11.56 3.83
CA ILE A 83 6.32 -11.90 4.76
C ILE A 83 5.04 -12.16 3.97
N LYS A 84 4.57 -13.42 3.98
CA LYS A 84 3.29 -13.79 3.34
C LYS A 84 2.11 -13.02 3.96
N PRO A 85 1.10 -12.62 3.16
CA PRO A 85 -0.04 -11.86 3.66
C PRO A 85 -0.74 -12.46 4.88
N PRO A 86 -1.03 -13.77 4.98
CA PRO A 86 -1.67 -14.34 6.17
C PRO A 86 -0.81 -14.18 7.43
N VAL A 87 0.52 -14.28 7.31
CA VAL A 87 1.46 -14.06 8.43
C VAL A 87 1.49 -12.60 8.82
N PHE A 88 1.58 -11.69 7.84
CA PHE A 88 1.54 -10.26 8.07
C PHE A 88 0.26 -9.81 8.81
N TYR A 89 -0.91 -10.31 8.42
CA TYR A 89 -2.16 -9.98 9.10
C TYR A 89 -2.23 -10.50 10.53
N ARG A 90 -1.65 -11.67 10.82
CA ARG A 90 -1.52 -12.16 12.21
C ARG A 90 -0.60 -11.28 13.04
N ILE A 91 0.53 -10.85 12.48
CA ILE A 91 1.43 -9.89 13.15
C ILE A 91 0.69 -8.58 13.42
N LYS A 92 -0.01 -8.04 12.41
CA LYS A 92 -0.75 -6.78 12.51
C LYS A 92 -1.89 -6.83 13.55
N ALA A 93 -2.48 -7.99 13.79
CA ALA A 93 -3.51 -8.17 14.81
C ALA A 93 -2.97 -8.08 16.25
N ASN A 94 -1.67 -8.29 16.44
CA ASN A 94 -0.97 -8.12 17.72
C ASN A 94 -0.20 -6.79 17.70
N LYS A 95 -0.62 -5.82 18.52
CA LYS A 95 -0.05 -4.47 18.55
C LYS A 95 1.46 -4.45 18.84
N GLU A 96 1.91 -5.31 19.76
CA GLU A 96 3.32 -5.39 20.15
C GLU A 96 4.17 -5.94 19.01
N HIS A 97 3.81 -7.09 18.43
CA HIS A 97 4.51 -7.68 17.29
C HIS A 97 4.52 -6.76 16.07
N TYR A 98 3.42 -6.01 15.85
CA TYR A 98 3.37 -5.05 14.74
C TYR A 98 4.28 -3.86 14.99
N ALA A 99 4.39 -3.38 16.23
CA ALA A 99 5.31 -2.31 16.59
C ALA A 99 6.78 -2.75 16.42
N GLU A 100 7.12 -3.99 16.82
CA GLU A 100 8.45 -4.57 16.63
C GLU A 100 8.82 -4.70 15.14
N LEU A 101 7.89 -5.25 14.32
CA LEU A 101 8.08 -5.34 12.87
C LEU A 101 8.28 -3.96 12.24
N THR A 102 7.47 -2.96 12.67
CA THR A 102 7.57 -1.60 12.16
C THR A 102 8.89 -0.96 12.56
N ALA A 103 9.34 -1.12 13.80
CA ALA A 103 10.62 -0.61 14.28
C ALA A 103 11.79 -1.22 13.48
N TRP A 104 11.76 -2.53 13.25
CA TRP A 104 12.74 -3.21 12.41
C TRP A 104 12.75 -2.67 10.98
N ALA A 105 11.57 -2.56 10.35
CA ALA A 105 11.47 -2.06 8.97
C ALA A 105 11.98 -0.61 8.84
N LEU A 106 11.67 0.24 9.80
CA LEU A 106 12.19 1.62 9.85
C LEU A 106 13.70 1.65 10.00
N LYS A 107 14.28 0.80 10.85
CA LYS A 107 15.74 0.67 10.99
C LYS A 107 16.43 0.29 9.66
N GLU A 108 15.81 -0.59 8.89
CA GLU A 108 16.31 -0.97 7.55
C GLU A 108 16.14 0.14 6.50
N LEU A 109 15.11 0.97 6.63
CA LEU A 109 14.84 2.10 5.72
C LEU A 109 15.74 3.32 6.00
N GLU A 110 16.07 3.58 7.25
CA GLU A 110 16.78 4.79 7.69
C GLU A 110 18.03 5.09 6.85
N PRO A 111 19.00 4.16 6.67
CA PRO A 111 20.22 4.44 5.92
C PRO A 111 20.00 4.72 4.44
N ARG A 112 18.83 4.33 3.90
CA ARG A 112 18.45 4.53 2.50
C ARG A 112 17.71 5.84 2.27
N ILE A 113 16.80 6.20 3.18
CA ILE A 113 15.84 7.31 3.00
C ILE A 113 16.32 8.59 3.69
N ARG A 114 16.78 8.50 4.95
CA ARG A 114 17.20 9.67 5.73
C ARG A 114 18.25 10.57 5.03
N PRO A 115 19.24 10.02 4.28
CA PRO A 115 20.19 10.87 3.54
C PRO A 115 19.58 11.69 2.40
N LEU A 116 18.37 11.33 1.93
CA LEU A 116 17.64 12.12 0.93
C LEU A 116 17.19 13.44 1.53
N ASP A 117 16.49 13.37 2.67
CA ASP A 117 15.94 14.54 3.37
C ASP A 117 15.51 14.14 4.79
N GLU A 118 15.95 14.87 5.82
CA GLU A 118 15.61 14.59 7.20
C GLU A 118 14.10 14.77 7.47
N ASP A 119 13.49 15.83 6.95
CA ASP A 119 12.06 16.09 7.18
C ASP A 119 11.18 15.04 6.51
N PHE A 120 11.56 14.59 5.30
CA PHE A 120 10.89 13.48 4.61
C PHE A 120 10.99 12.18 5.43
N TRP A 121 12.18 11.88 5.97
CA TRP A 121 12.37 10.73 6.85
C TRP A 121 11.48 10.80 8.09
N GLN A 122 11.42 11.94 8.76
CA GLN A 122 10.59 12.12 9.95
C GLN A 122 9.09 11.98 9.65
N ARG A 123 8.63 12.41 8.45
CA ARG A 123 7.24 12.18 8.02
C ARG A 123 6.96 10.69 7.78
N LEU A 124 7.90 9.96 7.16
CA LEU A 124 7.79 8.51 6.97
C LEU A 124 7.69 7.77 8.30
N VAL A 125 8.55 8.09 9.27
CA VAL A 125 8.53 7.50 10.62
C VAL A 125 7.17 7.75 11.28
N ARG A 126 6.72 9.01 11.32
CA ARG A 126 5.41 9.35 11.90
C ARG A 126 4.26 8.63 11.22
N TYR A 127 4.30 8.50 9.89
CA TYR A 127 3.27 7.79 9.12
C TYR A 127 3.10 6.35 9.60
N HIS A 128 4.17 5.61 9.79
CA HIS A 128 4.12 4.21 10.20
C HIS A 128 3.91 3.98 11.70
N GLN A 129 4.26 4.95 12.53
CA GLN A 129 4.13 4.86 14.00
C GLN A 129 2.87 5.54 14.54
N ARG A 130 2.07 6.20 13.68
CA ARG A 130 0.85 6.90 14.13
C ARG A 130 -0.17 5.93 14.72
N PRO A 131 -0.95 6.35 15.73
CA PRO A 131 -2.06 5.59 16.28
C PRO A 131 -3.11 5.25 15.21
N ALA A 132 -3.85 4.16 15.42
CA ALA A 132 -4.88 3.72 14.46
C ALA A 132 -5.98 4.78 14.23
N GLU A 133 -6.28 5.57 15.24
CA GLU A 133 -7.25 6.67 15.20
C GLU A 133 -6.82 7.77 14.23
N GLU A 134 -5.52 8.06 14.16
CA GLU A 134 -4.93 9.03 13.22
C GLU A 134 -4.75 8.48 11.81
N ALA A 135 -4.78 7.15 11.66
CA ALA A 135 -4.62 6.45 10.40
C ALA A 135 -5.95 6.20 9.66
N ASN A 136 -6.98 7.03 9.91
CA ASN A 136 -8.32 6.88 9.32
C ASN A 136 -8.82 8.16 8.63
N ARG A 137 -7.91 9.03 8.21
CA ARG A 137 -8.25 10.22 7.42
C ARG A 137 -8.76 9.81 6.03
N LEU A 138 -9.46 10.70 5.32
CA LEU A 138 -9.95 10.41 3.97
C LEU A 138 -8.83 9.99 3.01
N SER A 139 -7.65 10.61 3.08
CA SER A 139 -6.46 10.22 2.31
C SER A 139 -6.01 8.77 2.58
N ASP A 140 -6.06 8.32 3.84
CA ASP A 140 -5.70 6.95 4.24
C ASP A 140 -6.72 5.93 3.71
N ARG A 141 -8.00 6.30 3.72
CA ARG A 141 -9.11 5.47 3.23
C ARG A 141 -9.07 5.34 1.71
N ILE A 142 -8.75 6.44 1.00
CA ILE A 142 -8.51 6.42 -0.45
C ILE A 142 -7.35 5.47 -0.79
N LEU A 143 -6.21 5.57 -0.10
CA LEU A 143 -5.08 4.66 -0.29
C LEU A 143 -5.44 3.20 0.02
N SER A 144 -6.25 2.97 1.05
CA SER A 144 -6.73 1.62 1.41
C SER A 144 -7.66 1.05 0.34
N ALA A 145 -8.60 1.85 -0.18
CA ALA A 145 -9.51 1.44 -1.25
C ALA A 145 -8.73 1.10 -2.53
N ALA A 146 -7.81 1.97 -2.93
CA ALA A 146 -6.95 1.77 -4.09
C ALA A 146 -6.08 0.50 -3.96
N HIS A 147 -5.52 0.25 -2.75
CA HIS A 147 -4.76 -0.97 -2.47
C HIS A 147 -5.64 -2.23 -2.57
N MET A 148 -6.85 -2.19 -2.02
CA MET A 148 -7.77 -3.34 -2.07
C MET A 148 -8.20 -3.62 -3.51
N TYR A 149 -8.52 -2.59 -4.28
CA TYR A 149 -8.91 -2.72 -5.68
C TYR A 149 -7.77 -3.30 -6.52
N ALA A 150 -6.56 -2.75 -6.44
CA ALA A 150 -5.41 -3.27 -7.17
C ALA A 150 -5.13 -4.74 -6.84
N SER A 151 -5.27 -5.14 -5.56
CA SER A 151 -5.11 -6.54 -5.14
C SER A 151 -6.26 -7.43 -5.63
N ARG A 152 -7.49 -6.94 -5.64
CA ARG A 152 -8.66 -7.66 -6.17
C ARG A 152 -8.56 -7.88 -7.67
N TRP A 153 -8.06 -6.87 -8.40
CA TRP A 153 -7.81 -7.01 -9.84
C TRP A 153 -6.77 -8.11 -10.12
N GLU A 154 -5.63 -8.12 -9.42
CA GLU A 154 -4.66 -9.22 -9.55
C GLU A 154 -5.31 -10.58 -9.23
N PHE A 155 -6.10 -10.63 -8.16
CA PHE A 155 -6.81 -11.84 -7.74
C PHE A 155 -7.75 -12.36 -8.83
N SER A 156 -8.44 -11.49 -9.55
CA SER A 156 -9.33 -11.90 -10.65
C SER A 156 -8.62 -12.64 -11.79
N LEU A 157 -7.31 -12.42 -11.95
CA LEU A 157 -6.46 -13.16 -12.90
C LEU A 157 -6.01 -14.51 -12.32
N ILE A 158 -5.86 -14.59 -11.00
CA ILE A 158 -5.33 -15.76 -10.28
C ILE A 158 -6.42 -16.79 -10.02
N GLU A 159 -7.59 -16.35 -9.58
CA GLU A 159 -8.71 -17.19 -9.13
C GLU A 159 -9.09 -18.29 -10.14
N PRO A 160 -9.27 -18.02 -11.46
CA PRO A 160 -9.68 -19.03 -12.41
C PRO A 160 -8.73 -20.22 -12.57
N LEU A 161 -7.44 -20.00 -12.28
CA LEU A 161 -6.39 -21.02 -12.41
C LEU A 161 -6.15 -21.79 -11.10
N ASN A 162 -6.70 -21.33 -9.98
CA ASN A 162 -6.43 -21.88 -8.64
C ASN A 162 -7.70 -22.29 -7.90
N GLY A 163 -8.80 -22.57 -8.57
CA GLY A 163 -10.07 -22.92 -7.96
C GLY A 163 -10.05 -24.20 -7.09
N PHE A 164 -8.99 -25.02 -7.21
CA PHE A 164 -8.73 -26.19 -6.37
C PHE A 164 -8.10 -25.86 -5.01
N ASP A 165 -7.61 -24.61 -4.83
CA ASP A 165 -6.94 -24.16 -3.61
C ASP A 165 -7.95 -23.56 -2.63
N GLU A 166 -8.06 -24.14 -1.44
CA GLU A 166 -9.01 -23.68 -0.41
C GLU A 166 -8.74 -22.24 0.05
N GLU A 167 -7.47 -21.79 0.06
CA GLU A 167 -7.12 -20.42 0.42
C GLU A 167 -7.76 -19.40 -0.54
N ILE A 168 -7.90 -19.76 -1.82
CA ILE A 168 -8.47 -18.90 -2.86
C ILE A 168 -9.94 -18.58 -2.59
N LYS A 169 -10.71 -19.52 -2.04
CA LYS A 169 -12.14 -19.38 -1.82
C LYS A 169 -12.50 -18.21 -0.89
N ASP A 170 -11.62 -17.90 0.07
CA ASP A 170 -11.86 -16.84 1.05
C ASP A 170 -11.29 -15.47 0.64
N ILE A 171 -10.37 -15.44 -0.31
CA ILE A 171 -9.67 -14.20 -0.70
C ILE A 171 -10.61 -13.21 -1.38
N GLY A 172 -11.39 -13.64 -2.37
CA GLY A 172 -12.33 -12.78 -3.10
C GLY A 172 -13.40 -12.15 -2.17
N PRO A 173 -14.13 -12.94 -1.38
CA PRO A 173 -15.06 -12.41 -0.38
C PRO A 173 -14.40 -11.46 0.62
N SER A 174 -13.14 -11.70 1.00
CA SER A 174 -12.39 -10.80 1.88
C SER A 174 -12.13 -9.43 1.24
N PHE A 175 -11.75 -9.38 -0.04
CA PHE A 175 -11.60 -8.10 -0.75
C PHE A 175 -12.91 -7.33 -0.82
N ASN A 176 -14.00 -7.98 -1.16
CA ASN A 176 -15.32 -7.35 -1.24
C ASN A 176 -15.75 -6.77 0.12
N ARG A 177 -15.61 -7.52 1.23
CA ARG A 177 -15.91 -7.01 2.58
C ARG A 177 -15.08 -5.78 2.93
N ARG A 178 -13.80 -5.75 2.58
CA ARG A 178 -12.91 -4.61 2.87
C ARG A 178 -13.24 -3.39 2.02
N LEU A 179 -13.60 -3.57 0.76
CA LEU A 179 -14.07 -2.46 -0.09
C LEU A 179 -15.41 -1.92 0.40
N LEU A 180 -16.36 -2.79 0.76
CA LEU A 180 -17.65 -2.38 1.35
C LEU A 180 -17.49 -1.58 2.65
N ALA A 181 -16.46 -1.86 3.45
CA ALA A 181 -16.14 -1.08 4.64
C ALA A 181 -15.64 0.35 4.33
N LEU A 182 -15.31 0.63 3.06
CA LEU A 182 -14.82 1.93 2.56
C LEU A 182 -15.83 2.60 1.61
N LYS A 183 -17.09 2.14 1.58
CA LYS A 183 -18.14 2.61 0.67
C LYS A 183 -18.50 4.11 0.81
N ASP A 184 -18.09 4.75 1.89
CA ASP A 184 -18.24 6.18 2.11
C ASP A 184 -17.14 7.02 1.41
N VAL A 185 -16.11 6.40 0.87
CA VAL A 185 -15.21 7.02 -0.10
C VAL A 185 -15.93 7.02 -1.45
N GLU A 186 -16.22 8.21 -1.98
CA GLU A 186 -16.88 8.37 -3.27
C GLU A 186 -16.07 7.66 -4.37
N GLY A 187 -16.74 6.94 -5.24
CA GLY A 187 -16.13 6.13 -6.31
C GLY A 187 -15.81 4.68 -5.91
N VAL A 188 -15.88 4.31 -4.62
CA VAL A 188 -15.57 2.92 -4.22
C VAL A 188 -16.66 1.94 -4.68
N ASN A 189 -17.92 2.37 -4.77
CA ASN A 189 -19.00 1.50 -5.26
C ASN A 189 -18.78 1.08 -6.72
N GLU A 190 -18.14 1.90 -7.54
CA GLU A 190 -17.79 1.61 -8.93
C GLU A 190 -16.61 0.62 -9.04
N LEU A 191 -15.91 0.38 -7.94
CA LEU A 191 -14.81 -0.58 -7.86
C LEU A 191 -15.27 -2.00 -7.44
N LEU A 192 -16.52 -2.16 -7.02
CA LEU A 192 -17.10 -3.44 -6.61
C LEU A 192 -17.64 -4.23 -7.79
#